data_452e7cec010bb43b8ba06508ced81feb
#
_entry.id   452e7cec010bb43b8ba06508ced81feb
#
_cell.length_a   1.000
_cell.length_b   1.000
_cell.length_c   1.000
_cell.angle_alpha   90.00
_cell.angle_beta   90.00
_cell.angle_gamma   90.00
#
_symmetry.space_group_name_H-M   'P 1'
#
loop_
_entity.id
_entity.type
_entity.pdbx_description
1 polymer ?
#
loop_
_entity_poly.entity_id
_entity_poly.type
_entity_poly.pdbx_seq_one_letter_code
_entity_poly.pdbx_strand_id
1 'polypeptide(L)'
;MFELDIHREFSAAHSLRGYQGDCANFHGHNWTVQVFIQAEKLDRIGIAMDFKVLKKALDAVLAELDHKNLNEHPHFKDSNATSENLARYIYQSLKPAVDSAGVKLARVRVCESATSGASYFE
;
A
#
# COMPACT_ATOMS: atom_id res chain seq x y z
N MET A 1 -1.24 2.88 -23.89
CA MET A 1 -0.91 2.72 -22.46
C MET A 1 -2.19 2.59 -21.66
N PHE A 2 -2.27 1.58 -20.81
CA PHE A 2 -3.40 1.37 -19.91
C PHE A 2 -2.95 1.53 -18.47
N GLU A 3 -3.82 2.08 -17.63
CA GLU A 3 -3.61 2.11 -16.19
C GLU A 3 -4.77 1.37 -15.52
N LEU A 4 -4.43 0.43 -14.64
CA LEU A 4 -5.39 -0.32 -13.84
C LEU A 4 -5.18 0.03 -12.37
N ASP A 5 -6.25 0.00 -11.60
CA ASP A 5 -6.11 0.20 -10.17
C ASP A 5 -7.03 -0.71 -9.37
N ILE A 6 -6.61 -1.01 -8.16
CA ILE A 6 -7.40 -1.73 -7.18
C ILE A 6 -7.39 -0.96 -5.85
N HIS A 7 -8.40 -1.20 -5.05
CA HIS A 7 -8.58 -0.58 -3.74
C HIS A 7 -8.71 -1.65 -2.67
N ARG A 8 -8.08 -1.41 -1.53
CA ARG A 8 -8.23 -2.19 -0.31
C ARG A 8 -8.24 -1.27 0.90
N GLU A 9 -8.67 -1.82 2.02
CA GLU A 9 -8.72 -1.14 3.29
C GLU A 9 -8.17 -2.07 4.37
N PHE A 10 -7.46 -1.50 5.34
CA PHE A 10 -7.05 -2.23 6.54
C PHE A 10 -7.16 -1.31 7.75
N SER A 11 -7.36 -1.90 8.92
CA SER A 11 -7.46 -1.18 10.19
C SER A 11 -6.21 -1.43 10.99
N ALA A 12 -5.55 -0.38 11.44
CA ALA A 12 -4.33 -0.52 12.24
C ALA A 12 -4.09 0.73 13.06
N ALA A 13 -3.38 0.54 14.16
CA ALA A 13 -3.04 1.61 15.08
C ALA A 13 -1.56 1.94 15.00
N HIS A 14 -1.22 3.18 15.30
CA HIS A 14 0.15 3.66 15.38
C HIS A 14 0.27 4.87 16.29
N SER A 15 1.51 5.22 16.62
CA SER A 15 1.86 6.51 17.17
C SER A 15 3.09 7.03 16.44
N LEU A 16 3.21 8.35 16.31
CA LEU A 16 4.36 8.97 15.65
C LEU A 16 5.40 9.36 16.69
N ARG A 17 6.52 8.66 16.69
CA ARG A 17 7.65 8.97 17.57
C ARG A 17 8.36 10.22 17.06
N GLY A 18 8.67 11.14 17.99
CA GLY A 18 9.33 12.39 17.65
C GLY A 18 8.41 13.50 17.14
N TYR A 19 7.10 13.24 17.06
CA TYR A 19 6.11 14.24 16.64
C TYR A 19 5.53 14.96 17.83
N GLN A 20 5.33 16.28 17.73
CA GLN A 20 4.68 17.10 18.75
C GLN A 20 3.24 17.37 18.33
N GLY A 21 2.26 16.82 19.05
CA GLY A 21 0.84 16.93 18.76
C GLY A 21 0.10 15.65 19.03
N ASP A 22 -1.18 15.63 18.68
CA ASP A 22 -2.07 14.48 18.98
C ASP A 22 -1.61 13.18 18.32
N CYS A 23 -0.96 13.26 17.15
CA CYS A 23 -0.45 12.09 16.45
C CYS A 23 0.68 11.35 17.17
N ALA A 24 1.30 11.97 18.19
CA ALA A 24 2.24 11.28 19.08
C ALA A 24 1.55 10.27 19.98
N ASN A 25 0.26 10.43 20.24
CA ASN A 25 -0.54 9.51 21.02
C ASN A 25 -0.94 8.29 20.17
N PHE A 26 -1.06 7.14 20.82
CA PHE A 26 -1.49 5.91 20.16
C PHE A 26 -2.95 6.06 19.68
N HIS A 27 -3.18 5.82 18.39
CA HIS A 27 -4.50 5.97 17.77
C HIS A 27 -4.63 5.03 16.56
N GLY A 28 -5.86 4.81 16.13
CA GLY A 28 -6.16 3.92 15.02
C GLY A 28 -6.79 4.63 13.84
N HIS A 29 -6.60 4.05 12.66
CA HIS A 29 -7.22 4.48 11.41
C HIS A 29 -7.75 3.30 10.63
N ASN A 30 -8.74 3.56 9.78
CA ASN A 30 -9.08 2.70 8.66
C ASN A 30 -8.30 3.21 7.45
N TRP A 31 -7.18 2.57 7.18
CA TRP A 31 -6.29 2.95 6.09
C TRP A 31 -6.85 2.48 4.76
N THR A 32 -6.86 3.34 3.76
CA THR A 32 -7.18 2.91 2.40
C THR A 32 -5.91 2.82 1.58
N VAL A 33 -5.85 1.78 0.74
CA VAL A 33 -4.71 1.51 -0.13
C VAL A 33 -5.20 1.42 -1.56
N GLN A 34 -4.55 2.15 -2.44
CA GLN A 34 -4.81 2.14 -3.87
C GLN A 34 -3.53 1.78 -4.59
N VAL A 35 -3.60 0.75 -5.43
CA VAL A 35 -2.45 0.28 -6.20
C VAL A 35 -2.71 0.52 -7.67
N PHE A 36 -1.77 1.18 -8.35
CA PHE A 36 -1.85 1.54 -9.77
C PHE A 36 -0.79 0.78 -10.54
N ILE A 37 -1.19 0.12 -11.60
CA ILE A 37 -0.26 -0.52 -12.55
C ILE A 37 -0.46 0.04 -13.95
N GLN A 38 0.61 0.02 -14.75
CA GLN A 38 0.60 0.47 -16.13
C GLN A 38 1.04 -0.65 -17.05
N ALA A 39 0.40 -0.75 -18.21
CA ALA A 39 0.71 -1.74 -19.22
C ALA A 39 0.54 -1.14 -20.62
N GLU A 40 1.46 -1.48 -21.51
CA GLU A 40 1.38 -1.03 -22.92
C GLU A 40 0.50 -1.96 -23.76
N LYS A 41 0.43 -3.23 -23.36
CA LYS A 41 -0.22 -4.29 -24.16
C LYS A 41 -1.24 -5.04 -23.35
N LEU A 42 -2.24 -5.56 -24.04
CA LEU A 42 -3.22 -6.48 -23.50
C LEU A 42 -2.94 -7.88 -24.06
N ASP A 43 -3.38 -8.89 -23.31
CA ASP A 43 -3.35 -10.26 -23.82
C ASP A 43 -4.45 -10.50 -24.87
N ARG A 44 -4.56 -11.73 -25.37
CA ARG A 44 -5.51 -12.08 -26.43
C ARG A 44 -6.98 -11.92 -26.05
N ILE A 45 -7.27 -11.83 -24.75
CA ILE A 45 -8.65 -11.62 -24.25
C ILE A 45 -8.89 -10.21 -23.75
N GLY A 46 -7.91 -9.30 -23.94
CA GLY A 46 -8.06 -7.90 -23.60
C GLY A 46 -7.70 -7.55 -22.16
N ILE A 47 -6.89 -8.36 -21.49
CA ILE A 47 -6.50 -8.17 -20.10
C ILE A 47 -5.01 -7.79 -20.03
N ALA A 48 -4.69 -6.73 -19.27
CA ALA A 48 -3.32 -6.34 -18.98
C ALA A 48 -2.76 -7.16 -17.81
N MET A 49 -3.54 -7.26 -16.74
CA MET A 49 -3.26 -8.07 -15.56
C MET A 49 -4.59 -8.42 -14.90
N ASP A 50 -4.74 -9.67 -14.49
CA ASP A 50 -5.94 -10.09 -13.79
C ASP A 50 -6.02 -9.40 -12.41
N PHE A 51 -7.12 -8.68 -12.18
CA PHE A 51 -7.34 -7.99 -10.90
C PHE A 51 -7.29 -8.96 -9.71
N LYS A 52 -7.72 -10.21 -9.87
CA LYS A 52 -7.68 -11.20 -8.80
C LYS A 52 -6.26 -11.51 -8.35
N VAL A 53 -5.33 -11.57 -9.30
CA VAL A 53 -3.92 -11.82 -9.00
C VAL A 53 -3.32 -10.65 -8.22
N LEU A 54 -3.59 -9.43 -8.67
CA LEU A 54 -3.12 -8.23 -8.00
C LEU A 54 -3.71 -8.09 -6.60
N LYS A 55 -5.02 -8.32 -6.46
CA LYS A 55 -5.71 -8.26 -5.16
C LYS A 55 -5.17 -9.31 -4.18
N LYS A 56 -4.91 -10.52 -4.65
CA LYS A 56 -4.34 -11.57 -3.81
C LYS A 56 -2.95 -11.20 -3.30
N ALA A 57 -2.11 -10.63 -4.15
CA ALA A 57 -0.78 -10.17 -3.76
C ALA A 57 -0.87 -9.06 -2.70
N LEU A 58 -1.76 -8.09 -2.92
CA LEU A 58 -1.97 -7.00 -1.96
C LEU A 58 -2.54 -7.52 -0.64
N ASP A 59 -3.52 -8.42 -0.68
CA ASP A 59 -4.12 -9.00 0.53
C ASP A 59 -3.07 -9.72 1.40
N ALA A 60 -2.11 -10.39 0.78
CA ALA A 60 -1.02 -11.04 1.52
C ALA A 60 -0.13 -10.02 2.26
N VAL A 61 0.15 -8.88 1.64
CA VAL A 61 0.91 -7.80 2.28
C VAL A 61 0.09 -7.18 3.42
N LEU A 62 -1.18 -6.88 3.18
CA LEU A 62 -2.05 -6.23 4.17
C LEU A 62 -2.37 -7.12 5.36
N ALA A 63 -2.36 -8.45 5.19
CA ALA A 63 -2.57 -9.38 6.31
C ALA A 63 -1.54 -9.19 7.43
N GLU A 64 -0.35 -8.71 7.11
CA GLU A 64 0.69 -8.42 8.12
C GLU A 64 0.46 -7.10 8.85
N LEU A 65 -0.39 -6.23 8.33
CA LEU A 65 -0.66 -4.89 8.85
C LEU A 65 -2.03 -4.77 9.51
N ASP A 66 -3.00 -5.54 9.01
CA ASP A 66 -4.40 -5.42 9.43
C ASP A 66 -4.61 -5.88 10.86
N HIS A 67 -5.36 -5.09 11.64
CA HIS A 67 -5.64 -5.31 13.05
C HIS A 67 -4.38 -5.44 13.91
N LYS A 68 -3.32 -4.71 13.55
CA LYS A 68 -2.04 -4.73 14.25
C LYS A 68 -1.70 -3.34 14.81
N ASN A 69 -0.77 -3.36 15.75
CA ASN A 69 -0.03 -2.16 16.14
C ASN A 69 1.17 -2.02 15.21
N LEU A 70 1.14 -1.05 14.33
CA LEU A 70 2.18 -0.87 13.31
C LEU A 70 3.55 -0.57 13.92
N ASN A 71 3.59 0.05 15.10
CA ASN A 71 4.85 0.34 15.80
C ASN A 71 5.60 -0.93 16.19
N GLU A 72 4.90 -2.06 16.34
CA GLU A 72 5.50 -3.37 16.66
C GLU A 72 5.93 -4.16 15.43
N HIS A 73 5.52 -3.72 14.25
CA HIS A 73 5.93 -4.40 13.00
C HIS A 73 7.44 -4.23 12.81
N PRO A 74 8.19 -5.31 12.47
CA PRO A 74 9.64 -5.24 12.35
C PRO A 74 10.16 -4.14 11.43
N HIS A 75 9.44 -3.87 10.35
CA HIS A 75 9.82 -2.82 9.40
C HIS A 75 9.73 -1.40 9.98
N PHE A 76 8.86 -1.20 10.98
CA PHE A 76 8.58 0.13 11.56
C PHE A 76 9.15 0.30 12.98
N LYS A 77 10.11 -0.53 13.39
CA LYS A 77 10.78 -0.36 14.70
C LYS A 77 11.65 0.88 14.73
N ASP A 78 12.36 1.16 13.64
CA ASP A 78 13.31 2.25 13.55
C ASP A 78 12.79 3.42 12.69
N SER A 79 11.59 3.30 12.12
CA SER A 79 10.95 4.34 11.34
C SER A 79 9.46 4.39 11.67
N ASN A 80 8.86 5.55 11.57
CA ASN A 80 7.43 5.69 11.83
C ASN A 80 6.60 5.05 10.73
N ALA A 81 5.47 4.45 11.11
CA ALA A 81 4.47 3.93 10.17
C ALA A 81 3.57 5.09 9.71
N THR A 82 4.16 6.02 8.98
CA THR A 82 3.45 7.13 8.32
C THR A 82 2.79 6.65 7.03
N SER A 83 1.88 7.43 6.47
CA SER A 83 1.30 7.13 5.15
C SER A 83 2.40 6.97 4.10
N GLU A 84 3.44 7.80 4.15
CA GLU A 84 4.58 7.76 3.23
C GLU A 84 5.36 6.45 3.36
N ASN A 85 5.72 6.08 4.57
CA ASN A 85 6.49 4.85 4.82
C ASN A 85 5.67 3.59 4.57
N LEU A 86 4.36 3.63 4.86
CA LEU A 86 3.45 2.54 4.51
C LEU A 86 3.32 2.37 2.99
N ALA A 87 3.18 3.47 2.27
CA ALA A 87 3.09 3.43 0.81
C ALA A 87 4.36 2.81 0.21
N ARG A 88 5.53 3.21 0.69
CA ARG A 88 6.82 2.65 0.25
C ARG A 88 6.93 1.16 0.58
N TYR A 89 6.58 0.78 1.80
CA TYR A 89 6.63 -0.63 2.22
C TYR A 89 5.74 -1.51 1.35
N ILE A 90 4.50 -1.08 1.12
CA ILE A 90 3.55 -1.83 0.29
C ILE A 90 4.05 -1.90 -1.16
N TYR A 91 4.54 -0.79 -1.70
CA TYR A 91 5.10 -0.75 -3.06
C TYR A 91 6.23 -1.77 -3.23
N GLN A 92 7.21 -1.72 -2.33
CA GLN A 92 8.38 -2.61 -2.41
C GLN A 92 7.99 -4.08 -2.21
N SER A 93 6.98 -4.34 -1.40
CA SER A 93 6.46 -5.70 -1.17
C SER A 93 5.71 -6.26 -2.38
N LEU A 94 5.02 -5.39 -3.14
CA LEU A 94 4.26 -5.79 -4.33
C LEU A 94 5.11 -5.89 -5.60
N LYS A 95 6.18 -5.14 -5.67
CA LYS A 95 6.97 -4.99 -6.90
C LYS A 95 7.37 -6.33 -7.54
N PRO A 96 7.87 -7.34 -6.81
CA PRO A 96 8.22 -8.61 -7.43
C PRO A 96 7.06 -9.31 -8.13
N ALA A 97 5.86 -9.31 -7.54
CA ALA A 97 4.67 -9.93 -8.13
C ALA A 97 4.22 -9.19 -9.39
N VAL A 98 4.28 -7.86 -9.38
CA VAL A 98 3.89 -7.04 -10.54
C VAL A 98 4.92 -7.19 -11.67
N ASP A 99 6.20 -7.16 -11.35
CA ASP A 99 7.27 -7.37 -12.34
C ASP A 99 7.16 -8.75 -12.99
N SER A 100 6.85 -9.80 -12.22
CA SER A 100 6.63 -11.16 -12.74
C SER A 100 5.48 -11.23 -13.74
N ALA A 101 4.48 -10.37 -13.61
CA ALA A 101 3.36 -10.30 -14.54
C ALA A 101 3.69 -9.51 -15.82
N GLY A 102 4.89 -8.92 -15.91
CA GLY A 102 5.33 -8.17 -17.08
C GLY A 102 4.71 -6.80 -17.23
N VAL A 103 4.17 -6.24 -16.17
CA VAL A 103 3.59 -4.90 -16.12
C VAL A 103 4.36 -4.03 -15.12
N LYS A 104 4.10 -2.74 -15.11
CA LYS A 104 4.80 -1.79 -14.25
C LYS A 104 3.93 -1.39 -13.06
N LEU A 105 4.48 -1.52 -11.85
CA LEU A 105 3.87 -0.90 -10.67
C LEU A 105 4.12 0.60 -10.73
N ALA A 106 3.06 1.38 -10.99
CA ALA A 106 3.19 2.81 -11.19
C ALA A 106 3.28 3.55 -9.87
N ARG A 107 2.41 3.26 -8.92
CA ARG A 107 2.43 3.87 -7.60
C ARG A 107 1.52 3.13 -6.63
N VAL A 108 1.77 3.33 -5.35
CA VAL A 108 0.89 2.91 -4.26
C VAL A 108 0.51 4.16 -3.47
N ARG A 109 -0.79 4.36 -3.27
CA ARG A 109 -1.33 5.46 -2.48
C ARG A 109 -1.93 4.93 -1.19
N VAL A 110 -1.51 5.50 -0.07
CA VAL A 110 -2.03 5.16 1.26
C VAL A 110 -2.64 6.40 1.88
N CYS A 111 -3.89 6.28 2.34
CA CYS A 111 -4.62 7.36 2.98
C CYS A 111 -4.98 6.94 4.41
N GLU A 112 -4.65 7.78 5.39
CA GLU A 112 -5.10 7.58 6.77
C GLU A 112 -6.50 8.13 7.00
N SER A 113 -6.99 9.00 6.12
CA SER A 113 -8.33 9.59 6.17
C SER A 113 -8.82 9.87 4.76
N ALA A 114 -10.10 10.26 4.64
CA ALA A 114 -10.69 10.62 3.36
C ALA A 114 -10.06 11.88 2.72
N THR A 115 -9.36 12.69 3.51
CA THR A 115 -8.86 14.00 3.07
C THR A 115 -7.34 14.06 2.90
N SER A 116 -6.61 13.03 3.30
CA SER A 116 -5.14 13.06 3.29
C SER A 116 -4.55 11.71 2.95
N GLY A 117 -3.55 11.71 2.10
CA GLY A 117 -2.85 10.49 1.73
C GLY A 117 -1.51 10.79 1.09
N ALA A 118 -0.69 9.77 0.97
CA ALA A 118 0.62 9.83 0.34
C ALA A 118 0.75 8.73 -0.70
N SER A 119 1.47 9.03 -1.76
CA SER A 119 1.80 8.06 -2.81
C SER A 119 3.31 7.86 -2.86
N TYR A 120 3.72 6.62 -3.08
CA TYR A 120 5.10 6.27 -3.35
C TYR A 120 5.21 5.66 -4.75
N PHE A 121 6.23 6.06 -5.47
CA PHE A 121 6.56 5.56 -6.82
C PHE A 121 8.06 5.67 -7.06
N GLU A 122 8.54 4.91 -8.05
CA GLU A 122 9.94 4.91 -8.47
C GLU A 122 10.09 5.25 -9.94
#